data_7609f4134bb8ec4df4d30b80ca618572
#
_entry.id   7609f4134bb8ec4df4d30b80ca618572
#
_cell.length_a   1.000
_cell.length_b   1.000
_cell.length_c   1.000
_cell.angle_alpha   90.00
_cell.angle_beta   90.00
_cell.angle_gamma   90.00
#
_symmetry.space_group_name_H-M   'P 1'
#
loop_
_entity.id
_entity.type
_entity.pdbx_description
1 polymer ?
#
loop_
_entity_poly.entity_id
_entity_poly.type
_entity_poly.pdbx_seq_one_letter_code
_entity_poly.pdbx_strand_id
1 'polypeptide(L)'
;MKVQEQHWKEFDRFLLINDHVNASVRVSIRRSEPDTAIIDSLWVAEKDRGNGDGGFLLETAEMLAKSKGCKYVALAYDETFSPTWVLEWYKRIGYKPYKVNSIGWILLKKEIQNGSK
;
A
#
# COMPACT_ATOMS: atom_id res chain seq x y z
N MET A 1 8.72 10.71 -10.24
CA MET A 1 8.01 9.44 -9.93
C MET A 1 7.63 8.75 -11.21
N LYS A 2 7.96 7.50 -11.34
CA LYS A 2 7.65 6.71 -12.53
C LYS A 2 6.56 5.70 -12.17
N VAL A 3 5.57 5.51 -13.06
CA VAL A 3 4.50 4.55 -12.84
C VAL A 3 4.53 3.54 -13.99
N GLN A 4 4.60 2.25 -13.65
CA GLN A 4 4.50 1.18 -14.60
C GLN A 4 3.18 0.46 -14.37
N GLU A 5 2.40 0.25 -15.44
CA GLU A 5 1.09 -0.37 -15.36
C GLU A 5 1.10 -1.72 -16.05
N GLN A 6 0.45 -2.68 -15.44
CA GLN A 6 0.27 -4.01 -16.01
C GLN A 6 -1.18 -4.43 -15.80
N HIS A 7 -1.78 -5.04 -16.82
CA HIS A 7 -3.19 -5.42 -16.77
C HIS A 7 -3.32 -6.90 -17.07
N TRP A 8 -3.98 -7.62 -16.15
CA TRP A 8 -4.29 -9.04 -16.33
C TRP A 8 -5.81 -9.22 -16.30
N LYS A 9 -6.25 -10.41 -16.54
CA LYS A 9 -7.68 -10.71 -16.55
C LYS A 9 -8.34 -10.44 -15.20
N GLU A 10 -7.66 -10.80 -14.11
CA GLU A 10 -8.23 -10.70 -12.76
C GLU A 10 -7.88 -9.42 -12.02
N PHE A 11 -6.85 -8.71 -12.43
CA PHE A 11 -6.41 -7.53 -11.68
C PHE A 11 -5.54 -6.59 -12.51
N ASP A 12 -5.45 -5.35 -12.05
CA ASP A 12 -4.51 -4.36 -12.56
C ASP A 12 -3.43 -4.13 -11.52
N ARG A 13 -2.21 -3.93 -11.96
CA ARG A 13 -1.08 -3.67 -11.07
C ARG A 13 -0.37 -2.38 -11.48
N PHE A 14 0.01 -1.60 -10.48
CA PHE A 14 0.73 -0.35 -10.67
C PHE A 14 1.98 -0.38 -9.81
N LEU A 15 3.14 -0.19 -10.43
CA LEU A 15 4.40 -0.09 -9.73
C LEU A 15 4.82 1.37 -9.75
N LEU A 16 4.88 2.00 -8.57
CA LEU A 16 5.29 3.39 -8.43
C LEU A 16 6.75 3.40 -7.97
N ILE A 17 7.60 4.04 -8.73
CA ILE A 17 9.04 4.05 -8.49
C ILE A 17 9.49 5.49 -8.24
N ASN A 18 10.20 5.70 -7.13
CA ASN A 18 10.83 6.98 -6.87
C ASN A 18 12.19 6.98 -7.55
N ASP A 19 12.38 7.88 -8.55
CA ASP A 19 13.60 7.91 -9.34
C ASP A 19 14.80 8.48 -8.58
N HIS A 20 14.56 9.23 -7.52
CA HIS A 20 15.62 9.94 -6.80
C HIS A 20 16.25 9.09 -5.71
N VAL A 21 15.51 8.13 -5.17
CA VAL A 21 15.99 7.19 -4.19
C VAL A 21 15.57 5.80 -4.61
N ASN A 22 16.21 4.80 -4.06
CA ASN A 22 15.87 3.42 -4.42
C ASN A 22 14.69 2.98 -3.57
N ALA A 23 13.49 3.29 -4.05
CA ALA A 23 12.25 3.02 -3.33
C ALA A 23 11.10 2.78 -4.30
N SER A 24 10.20 1.89 -3.94
CA SER A 24 9.03 1.59 -4.78
C SER A 24 7.87 1.06 -3.95
N VAL A 25 6.67 1.19 -4.50
CA VAL A 25 5.47 0.58 -3.93
C VAL A 25 4.67 -0.06 -5.06
N ARG A 26 4.12 -1.24 -4.80
CA ARG A 26 3.32 -1.97 -5.77
C ARG A 26 1.89 -2.04 -5.29
N VAL A 27 0.95 -1.67 -6.17
CA VAL A 27 -0.47 -1.60 -5.87
C VAL A 27 -1.22 -2.50 -6.84
N SER A 28 -2.11 -3.34 -6.32
CA SER A 28 -2.95 -4.20 -7.16
C SER A 28 -4.42 -3.92 -6.86
N ILE A 29 -5.24 -3.87 -7.91
CA ILE A 29 -6.69 -3.70 -7.79
C ILE A 29 -7.34 -4.87 -8.50
N ARG A 30 -8.05 -5.71 -7.75
CA ARG A 30 -8.73 -6.88 -8.31
C ARG A 30 -10.05 -6.49 -8.92
N ARG A 31 -10.41 -7.11 -10.05
CA ARG A 31 -11.70 -6.84 -10.68
C ARG A 31 -12.86 -7.35 -9.84
N SER A 32 -12.63 -8.37 -9.02
CA SER A 32 -13.64 -8.89 -8.10
C SER A 32 -13.87 -7.99 -6.89
N GLU A 33 -12.94 -7.06 -6.63
CA GLU A 33 -13.03 -6.17 -5.47
C GLU A 33 -12.47 -4.80 -5.87
N PRO A 34 -13.17 -4.09 -6.79
CA PRO A 34 -12.63 -2.86 -7.40
C PRO A 34 -12.58 -1.67 -6.47
N ASP A 35 -13.20 -1.73 -5.31
CA ASP A 35 -13.17 -0.63 -4.35
C ASP A 35 -11.97 -0.70 -3.39
N THR A 36 -11.13 -1.72 -3.50
CA THR A 36 -9.99 -1.91 -2.61
C THR A 36 -8.70 -2.04 -3.39
N ALA A 37 -7.75 -1.17 -3.10
CA ALA A 37 -6.39 -1.28 -3.63
C ALA A 37 -5.53 -2.00 -2.60
N ILE A 38 -4.76 -2.98 -3.05
CA ILE A 38 -3.91 -3.79 -2.17
C ILE A 38 -2.46 -3.37 -2.37
N ILE A 39 -1.80 -2.98 -1.28
CA ILE A 39 -0.36 -2.71 -1.30
C ILE A 39 0.34 -4.06 -1.15
N ASP A 40 0.94 -4.52 -2.24
CA ASP A 40 1.63 -5.81 -2.27
C ASP A 40 3.05 -5.72 -1.74
N SER A 41 3.68 -4.57 -1.94
CA SER A 41 5.08 -4.39 -1.60
C SER A 41 5.37 -2.92 -1.45
N LEU A 42 5.99 -2.55 -0.34
CA LEU A 42 6.49 -1.20 -0.11
C LEU A 42 7.94 -1.38 0.32
N TRP A 43 8.85 -0.80 -0.45
CA TRP A 43 10.28 -1.02 -0.23
C TRP A 43 11.07 0.26 -0.39
N VAL A 44 11.97 0.50 0.56
CA VAL A 44 12.93 1.61 0.52
C VAL A 44 14.30 1.00 0.81
N ALA A 45 15.30 1.31 -0.02
CA ALA A 45 16.65 0.80 0.21
C ALA A 45 17.14 1.25 1.57
N GLU A 46 17.89 0.39 2.24
CA GLU A 46 18.35 0.64 3.61
C GLU A 46 19.04 2.00 3.74
N LYS A 47 19.90 2.34 2.80
CA LYS A 47 20.62 3.61 2.81
C LYS A 47 19.72 4.84 2.67
N ASP A 48 18.51 4.67 2.17
CA ASP A 48 17.57 5.76 1.91
C ASP A 48 16.47 5.85 2.96
N ARG A 49 16.47 4.97 3.95
CA ARG A 49 15.43 4.94 4.98
C ARG A 49 15.60 6.10 5.98
N GLY A 50 14.46 6.46 6.60
CA GLY A 50 14.48 7.51 7.61
C GLY A 50 14.24 8.91 7.08
N ASN A 51 14.02 9.05 5.77
CA ASN A 51 13.83 10.34 5.12
C ASN A 51 12.38 10.61 4.70
N GLY A 52 11.45 9.75 5.11
CA GLY A 52 10.03 9.94 4.77
C GLY A 52 9.63 9.39 3.41
N ASP A 53 10.53 8.72 2.69
CA ASP A 53 10.22 8.22 1.33
C ASP A 53 9.18 7.13 1.32
N GLY A 54 9.16 6.26 2.33
CA GLY A 54 8.14 5.22 2.45
C GLY A 54 6.76 5.82 2.65
N GLY A 55 6.66 6.83 3.50
CA GLY A 55 5.41 7.53 3.75
C GLY A 55 4.92 8.26 2.50
N PHE A 56 5.83 8.89 1.78
CA PHE A 56 5.49 9.58 0.53
C PHE A 56 4.97 8.59 -0.52
N LEU A 57 5.63 7.44 -0.67
CA LEU A 57 5.19 6.42 -1.61
C LEU A 57 3.81 5.86 -1.25
N LEU A 58 3.59 5.60 0.03
CA LEU A 58 2.31 5.08 0.48
C LEU A 58 1.19 6.10 0.25
N GLU A 59 1.46 7.37 0.53
CA GLU A 59 0.51 8.45 0.27
C GLU A 59 0.21 8.56 -1.23
N THR A 60 1.24 8.44 -2.08
CA THR A 60 1.07 8.45 -3.52
C THR A 60 0.23 7.26 -3.99
N ALA A 61 0.44 6.10 -3.40
CA ALA A 61 -0.37 4.91 -3.70
C ALA A 61 -1.83 5.13 -3.32
N GLU A 62 -2.09 5.79 -2.18
CA GLU A 62 -3.45 6.13 -1.76
C GLU A 62 -4.11 7.09 -2.75
N MET A 63 -3.37 8.06 -3.25
CA MET A 63 -3.88 8.99 -4.25
C MET A 63 -4.21 8.27 -5.55
N LEU A 64 -3.35 7.36 -5.98
CA LEU A 64 -3.62 6.54 -7.17
C LEU A 64 -4.89 5.71 -6.97
N ALA A 65 -5.01 5.04 -5.84
CA ALA A 65 -6.18 4.22 -5.53
C ALA A 65 -7.47 5.06 -5.58
N LYS A 66 -7.42 6.25 -5.01
CA LYS A 66 -8.56 7.15 -5.00
C LYS A 66 -8.93 7.57 -6.43
N SER A 67 -7.93 7.84 -7.26
CA SER A 67 -8.17 8.22 -8.67
C SER A 67 -8.79 7.07 -9.47
N LYS A 68 -8.62 5.83 -9.04
CA LYS A 68 -9.21 4.66 -9.68
C LYS A 68 -10.56 4.28 -9.07
N GLY A 69 -11.08 5.08 -8.16
CA GLY A 69 -12.39 4.85 -7.57
C GLY A 69 -12.40 3.95 -6.34
N CYS A 70 -11.23 3.63 -5.80
CA CYS A 70 -11.16 2.80 -4.61
C CYS A 70 -11.59 3.57 -3.37
N LYS A 71 -12.25 2.89 -2.45
CA LYS A 71 -12.65 3.42 -1.15
C LYS A 71 -11.67 3.06 -0.07
N TYR A 72 -10.90 1.99 -0.27
CA TYR A 72 -10.01 1.44 0.74
C TYR A 72 -8.66 1.12 0.15
N VAL A 73 -7.65 1.20 1.01
CA VAL A 73 -6.33 0.63 0.73
C VAL A 73 -6.07 -0.41 1.81
N ALA A 74 -5.64 -1.59 1.40
CA ALA A 74 -5.34 -2.70 2.30
C ALA A 74 -3.88 -3.09 2.18
N LEU A 75 -3.30 -3.53 3.27
CA LEU A 75 -1.93 -4.04 3.29
C LEU A 75 -1.81 -5.13 4.34
N ALA A 76 -0.71 -5.86 4.30
CA ALA A 76 -0.44 -6.93 5.24
C ALA A 76 0.83 -6.66 6.02
N TYR A 77 0.81 -6.97 7.31
CA TYR A 77 1.99 -6.91 8.16
C TYR A 77 2.41 -8.34 8.51
N ASP A 78 3.65 -8.66 8.21
CA ASP A 78 4.24 -9.97 8.51
C ASP A 78 5.33 -9.75 9.57
N GLU A 79 5.08 -10.18 10.79
CA GLU A 79 6.02 -9.99 11.91
C GLU A 79 7.31 -10.78 11.72
N THR A 80 7.33 -11.76 10.83
CA THR A 80 8.54 -12.53 10.54
C THR A 80 9.59 -11.68 9.84
N PHE A 81 9.16 -10.74 9.00
CA PHE A 81 10.06 -9.94 8.18
C PHE A 81 10.08 -8.47 8.53
N SER A 82 9.15 -8.00 9.37
CA SER A 82 9.04 -6.57 9.67
C SER A 82 9.03 -6.34 11.17
N PRO A 83 9.78 -5.35 11.66
CA PRO A 83 9.77 -5.05 13.09
C PRO A 83 8.45 -4.45 13.54
N THR A 84 8.17 -4.55 14.83
CA THR A 84 6.91 -4.10 15.42
C THR A 84 6.60 -2.64 15.14
N TRP A 85 7.63 -1.79 15.04
CA TRP A 85 7.39 -0.36 14.80
C TRP A 85 6.72 -0.10 13.45
N VAL A 86 6.87 -1.01 12.49
CA VAL A 86 6.20 -0.89 11.19
C VAL A 86 4.69 -1.01 11.37
N LEU A 87 4.25 -1.98 12.19
CA LEU A 87 2.83 -2.16 12.48
C LEU A 87 2.27 -0.92 13.19
N GLU A 88 3.00 -0.38 14.16
CA GLU A 88 2.57 0.81 14.87
C GLU A 88 2.52 2.03 13.93
N TRP A 89 3.46 2.11 12.99
CA TRP A 89 3.47 3.16 11.99
C TRP A 89 2.23 3.09 11.10
N TYR A 90 1.88 1.88 10.61
CA TYR A 90 0.66 1.71 9.82
C TYR A 90 -0.57 2.17 10.60
N LYS A 91 -0.67 1.78 11.87
CA LYS A 91 -1.80 2.19 12.70
C LYS A 91 -1.86 3.71 12.86
N ARG A 92 -0.70 4.33 13.07
CA ARG A 92 -0.62 5.77 13.28
C ARG A 92 -1.09 6.56 12.06
N ILE A 93 -0.85 6.05 10.87
CA ILE A 93 -1.26 6.73 9.63
C ILE A 93 -2.63 6.30 9.14
N GLY A 94 -3.38 5.56 9.96
CA GLY A 94 -4.80 5.32 9.71
C GLY A 94 -5.19 3.91 9.29
N TYR A 95 -4.25 2.99 9.22
CA TYR A 95 -4.57 1.60 8.86
C TYR A 95 -5.02 0.86 10.12
N LYS A 96 -6.13 0.14 10.01
CA LYS A 96 -6.70 -0.58 11.14
C LYS A 96 -6.69 -2.07 10.87
N PRO A 97 -6.17 -2.87 11.81
CA PRO A 97 -6.23 -4.34 11.67
C PRO A 97 -7.68 -4.80 11.59
N TYR A 98 -7.97 -5.73 10.70
CA TYR A 98 -9.32 -6.27 10.58
C TYR A 98 -9.35 -7.78 10.47
N LYS A 99 -8.21 -8.44 10.24
CA LYS A 99 -8.19 -9.87 10.03
C LYS A 99 -6.75 -10.39 10.17
N VAL A 100 -6.62 -11.65 10.60
CA VAL A 100 -5.36 -12.38 10.52
C VAL A 100 -5.59 -13.48 9.50
N ASN A 101 -4.75 -13.58 8.48
CA ASN A 101 -4.93 -14.58 7.43
C ASN A 101 -4.39 -15.96 7.85
N SER A 102 -4.54 -16.96 6.98
CA SER A 102 -4.18 -18.34 7.28
C SER A 102 -2.69 -18.55 7.55
N ILE A 103 -1.84 -17.65 7.12
CA ILE A 103 -0.40 -17.74 7.34
C ILE A 103 0.09 -16.81 8.45
N GLY A 104 -0.84 -16.20 9.19
CA GLY A 104 -0.50 -15.41 10.37
C GLY A 104 -0.21 -13.95 10.12
N TRP A 105 -0.42 -13.44 8.90
CA TRP A 105 -0.22 -12.03 8.62
C TRP A 105 -1.41 -11.22 9.12
N ILE A 106 -1.12 -10.05 9.68
CA ILE A 106 -2.16 -9.12 10.10
C ILE A 106 -2.55 -8.27 8.89
N LEU A 107 -3.82 -8.32 8.52
CA LEU A 107 -4.34 -7.52 7.41
C LEU A 107 -4.93 -6.23 7.96
N LEU A 108 -4.52 -5.10 7.37
CA LEU A 108 -4.97 -3.77 7.79
C LEU A 108 -5.62 -3.06 6.61
N LYS A 109 -6.54 -2.18 6.92
CA LYS A 109 -7.30 -1.45 5.90
C LYS A 109 -7.47 0.01 6.35
N LYS A 110 -7.41 0.91 5.38
CA LYS A 110 -7.64 2.32 5.61
C LYS A 110 -8.69 2.81 4.62
N GLU A 111 -9.67 3.55 5.10
CA GLU A 111 -10.65 4.19 4.24
C GLU A 111 -10.03 5.48 3.69
N ILE A 112 -10.01 5.63 2.36
CA ILE A 112 -9.39 6.77 1.71
C ILE A 112 -10.37 7.68 1.01
N GLN A 113 -11.61 7.25 0.86
CA GLN A 113 -12.62 8.06 0.22
C GLN A 113 -13.26 8.95 1.27
N ASN A 114 -13.22 10.24 1.02
CA ASN A 114 -13.74 11.20 1.99
C ASN A 114 -15.21 11.36 1.84
N GLY A 115 -16.01 10.55 1.74
CA GLY A 115 -17.44 10.72 1.77
C GLY A 115 -18.01 12.09 1.35
N SER A 116 -17.31 12.88 0.81
CA SER A 116 -17.70 14.24 0.55
C SER A 116 -18.45 14.40 -0.70
N LYS A 117 -18.62 14.44 -0.17
CA LYS A 117 -19.10 14.87 -0.70
C LYS A 117 -19.40 15.09 -1.38
#